data_866fb9643379fc3978b402bcff8f3cdf
#
_entry.id   866fb9643379fc3978b402bcff8f3cdf
#
_cell.length_a   1.000
_cell.length_b   1.000
_cell.length_c   1.000
_cell.angle_alpha   90.00
_cell.angle_beta   90.00
_cell.angle_gamma   90.00
#
_symmetry.space_group_name_H-M   'P 1'
#
loop_
_entity.id
_entity.type
_entity.pdbx_description
1 polymer ?
#
loop_
_entity_poly.entity_id
_entity_poly.type
_entity_poly.pdbx_seq_one_letter_code
_entity_poly.pdbx_strand_id
1 'polypeptide(L)'
;MFADIIVDISVEALDKTYQYIVPKRLESEIRIGTPVQVPFGRGNRLLKGFVIHLTEKAAFDVSRMKEIVSIATKQMPVESELLQVAGFIRERYGSTMNEAIKTVIPIRKKVKSVEEHWLTFAMEKNKVKDILGEYKRRRYAAKVRLIEGMLAEGDVINRRTAIQKYKANKAVIDGLVKDGIVRVSKERIYRKA
;
A
#
# COMPACT_ATOMS: atom_id res chain seq x y z
N MET A 1 21.90 16.59 18.98
CA MET A 1 22.16 16.17 17.59
C MET A 1 21.20 16.88 16.63
N PHE A 2 21.66 17.26 15.44
CA PHE A 2 20.86 17.91 14.39
C PHE A 2 20.92 17.09 13.12
N ALA A 3 19.90 17.22 12.30
CA ALA A 3 19.81 16.54 10.99
C ALA A 3 19.52 17.56 9.88
N ASP A 4 20.30 17.49 8.82
CA ASP A 4 20.02 18.21 7.58
C ASP A 4 19.10 17.33 6.71
N ILE A 5 17.98 17.89 6.32
CA ILE A 5 16.88 17.14 5.68
C ILE A 5 16.54 17.78 4.35
N ILE A 6 16.43 16.96 3.31
CA ILE A 6 15.75 17.31 2.06
C ILE A 6 14.27 17.00 2.23
N VAL A 7 13.44 18.03 2.15
CA VAL A 7 12.00 17.92 2.31
C VAL A 7 11.36 17.56 0.97
N ASP A 8 10.35 16.69 0.97
CA ASP A 8 9.61 16.27 -0.23
C ASP A 8 8.71 17.40 -0.77
N ILE A 9 9.34 18.35 -1.44
CA ILE A 9 8.70 19.49 -2.10
C ILE A 9 9.21 19.56 -3.54
N SER A 10 8.29 19.65 -4.50
CA SER A 10 8.63 19.75 -5.93
C SER A 10 8.79 21.20 -6.40
N VAL A 11 9.28 22.11 -5.56
CA VAL A 11 9.52 23.51 -5.90
C VAL A 11 11.01 23.75 -5.87
N GLU A 12 11.60 24.11 -7.01
CA GLU A 12 13.03 24.31 -7.20
C GLU A 12 13.62 25.36 -6.21
N ALA A 13 12.92 26.46 -5.98
CA ALA A 13 13.34 27.48 -5.02
C ALA A 13 13.46 26.97 -3.57
N LEU A 14 12.88 25.83 -3.26
CA LEU A 14 12.93 25.16 -1.94
C LEU A 14 13.83 23.93 -1.94
N ASP A 15 14.54 23.64 -3.04
CA ASP A 15 15.50 22.54 -3.17
C ASP A 15 16.80 22.83 -2.43
N LYS A 16 16.70 22.87 -1.12
CA LYS A 16 17.83 23.04 -0.21
C LYS A 16 17.63 22.19 1.03
N THR A 17 18.71 22.01 1.79
CA THR A 17 18.64 21.33 3.08
C THR A 17 18.07 22.26 4.14
N TYR A 18 17.30 21.68 5.03
CA TYR A 18 16.75 22.34 6.20
C TYR A 18 17.20 21.58 7.44
N GLN A 19 17.81 22.30 8.40
CA GLN A 19 18.27 21.68 9.63
C GLN A 19 17.14 21.59 10.64
N TYR A 20 17.04 20.41 11.29
CA TYR A 20 16.06 20.10 12.34
C TYR A 20 16.76 19.52 13.57
N ILE A 21 16.17 19.72 14.73
CA ILE A 21 16.59 19.07 15.97
C ILE A 21 16.14 17.61 15.90
N VAL A 22 17.05 16.69 16.24
CA VAL A 22 16.73 15.29 16.45
C VAL A 22 16.32 15.10 17.90
N PRO A 23 15.05 14.76 18.20
CA PRO A 23 14.63 14.49 19.58
C PRO A 23 15.38 13.29 20.16
N LYS A 24 15.74 13.33 21.45
CA LYS A 24 16.47 12.25 22.14
C LYS A 24 15.87 10.86 21.90
N ARG A 25 14.54 10.76 21.87
CA ARG A 25 13.82 9.51 21.60
C ARG A 25 14.08 8.89 20.23
N LEU A 26 14.58 9.68 19.26
CA LEU A 26 14.81 9.23 17.89
C LEU A 26 16.31 9.12 17.55
N GLU A 27 17.21 9.56 18.42
CA GLU A 27 18.66 9.58 18.16
C GLU A 27 19.24 8.18 17.88
N SER A 28 18.72 7.15 18.54
CA SER A 28 19.15 5.77 18.32
C SER A 28 18.72 5.17 16.98
N GLU A 29 17.64 5.70 16.40
CA GLU A 29 17.02 5.14 15.20
C GLU A 29 17.33 5.94 13.93
N ILE A 30 17.61 7.24 14.06
CA ILE A 30 17.89 8.11 12.92
C ILE A 30 19.31 7.88 12.39
N ARG A 31 19.40 7.67 11.09
CA ARG A 31 20.63 7.53 10.31
C ARG A 31 20.52 8.34 9.02
N ILE A 32 21.63 8.55 8.33
CA ILE A 32 21.61 9.10 6.97
C ILE A 32 20.72 8.22 6.10
N GLY A 33 19.85 8.81 5.29
CA GLY A 33 18.85 8.13 4.48
C GLY A 33 17.53 7.80 5.19
N THR A 34 17.42 8.02 6.50
CA THR A 34 16.16 7.76 7.22
C THR A 34 15.06 8.69 6.74
N PRO A 35 13.91 8.14 6.30
CA PRO A 35 12.75 8.95 5.97
C PRO A 35 12.05 9.47 7.24
N VAL A 36 11.80 10.76 7.29
CA VAL A 36 11.24 11.43 8.47
C VAL A 36 10.03 12.30 8.13
N GLN A 37 9.24 12.62 9.13
CA GLN A 37 8.19 13.64 9.06
C GLN A 37 8.63 14.87 9.83
N VAL A 38 8.56 16.02 9.16
CA VAL A 38 9.00 17.30 9.71
C VAL A 38 7.94 18.39 9.53
N PRO A 39 7.81 19.35 10.48
CA PRO A 39 6.94 20.49 10.32
C PRO A 39 7.62 21.53 9.43
N PHE A 40 6.98 21.95 8.34
CA PHE A 40 7.53 22.87 7.35
C PHE A 40 6.69 24.13 7.19
N GLY A 41 7.36 25.25 6.90
CA GLY A 41 6.75 26.54 6.66
C GLY A 41 6.12 27.18 7.92
N ARG A 42 5.48 28.34 7.76
CA ARG A 42 4.85 29.07 8.88
C ARG A 42 3.68 28.33 9.49
N GLY A 43 2.94 27.54 8.69
CA GLY A 43 1.79 26.77 9.14
C GLY A 43 2.13 25.39 9.73
N ASN A 44 3.40 25.05 9.94
CA ASN A 44 3.85 23.76 10.48
C ASN A 44 3.23 22.53 9.80
N ARG A 45 2.97 22.63 8.49
CA ARG A 45 2.47 21.49 7.72
C ARG A 45 3.46 20.33 7.80
N LEU A 46 2.98 19.15 8.16
CA LEU A 46 3.82 17.95 8.19
C LEU A 46 4.15 17.50 6.78
N LEU A 47 5.43 17.51 6.46
CA LEU A 47 5.97 17.01 5.21
C LEU A 47 6.93 15.86 5.46
N LYS A 48 7.12 15.05 4.45
CA LYS A 48 8.15 14.01 4.46
C LYS A 48 9.47 14.58 4.00
N GLY A 49 10.54 13.95 4.42
CA GLY A 49 11.89 14.29 3.97
C GLY A 49 12.84 13.13 4.24
N PHE A 50 14.07 13.27 3.76
CA PHE A 50 15.15 12.31 4.00
C PHE A 50 16.30 13.00 4.71
N VAL A 51 16.83 12.32 5.73
CA VAL A 51 18.05 12.76 6.41
C VAL A 51 19.23 12.56 5.46
N ILE A 52 19.96 13.62 5.16
CA ILE A 52 21.13 13.55 4.27
C ILE A 52 22.44 13.76 5.02
N HIS A 53 22.40 14.40 6.19
CA HIS A 53 23.56 14.62 7.03
C HIS A 53 23.15 14.71 8.50
N LEU A 54 24.03 14.28 9.41
CA LEU A 54 23.87 14.39 10.86
C LEU A 54 25.06 15.16 11.44
N THR A 55 24.79 16.07 12.37
CA THR A 55 25.81 16.93 12.98
C THR A 55 25.47 17.27 14.43
N GLU A 56 26.49 17.56 15.22
CA GLU A 56 26.33 18.10 16.57
C GLU A 56 26.26 19.64 16.59
N LYS A 57 26.58 20.30 15.46
CA LYS A 57 26.60 21.75 15.36
C LYS A 57 25.30 22.30 14.77
N ALA A 58 24.70 23.25 15.47
CA ALA A 58 23.58 24.01 14.94
C ALA A 58 24.05 24.98 13.85
N ALA A 59 23.35 25.05 12.72
CA ALA A 59 23.62 25.98 11.64
C ALA A 59 23.11 27.40 11.93
N PHE A 60 22.15 27.52 12.85
CA PHE A 60 21.55 28.80 13.27
C PHE A 60 20.98 28.66 14.70
N ASP A 61 20.30 29.69 15.18
CA ASP A 61 19.73 29.73 16.54
C ASP A 61 18.78 28.55 16.81
N VAL A 62 19.14 27.72 17.80
CA VAL A 62 18.41 26.51 18.18
C VAL A 62 16.97 26.83 18.63
N SER A 63 16.73 28.01 19.22
CA SER A 63 15.39 28.42 19.66
C SER A 63 14.38 28.56 18.50
N ARG A 64 14.89 28.73 17.29
CA ARG A 64 14.12 28.88 16.05
C ARG A 64 14.05 27.59 15.22
N MET A 65 14.78 26.56 15.65
CA MET A 65 14.77 25.26 14.97
C MET A 65 13.52 24.46 15.35
N LYS A 66 13.02 23.73 14.37
CA LYS A 66 11.94 22.78 14.59
C LYS A 66 12.49 21.38 14.82
N GLU A 67 11.71 20.53 15.48
CA GLU A 67 12.08 19.15 15.74
C GLU A 67 11.49 18.20 14.69
N ILE A 68 12.18 17.07 14.48
CA ILE A 68 11.64 15.93 13.74
C ILE A 68 10.47 15.34 14.54
N VAL A 69 9.32 15.17 13.90
CA VAL A 69 8.11 14.66 14.55
C VAL A 69 8.17 13.14 14.71
N SER A 70 8.52 12.44 13.63
CA SER A 70 8.57 10.97 13.63
C SER A 70 9.37 10.44 12.44
N ILE A 71 9.76 9.17 12.52
CA ILE A 71 10.26 8.41 11.38
C ILE A 71 9.06 8.02 10.49
N ALA A 72 9.22 8.15 9.18
CA ALA A 72 8.17 7.79 8.22
C ALA A 72 8.19 6.29 7.92
N THR A 73 7.60 5.49 8.81
CA THR A 73 7.64 4.01 8.80
C THR A 73 7.11 3.34 7.52
N LYS A 74 6.38 4.08 6.69
CA LYS A 74 5.87 3.57 5.40
C LYS A 74 6.88 3.67 4.25
N GLN A 75 8.01 4.34 4.47
CA GLN A 75 9.08 4.49 3.49
C GLN A 75 10.30 3.69 3.94
N MET A 76 11.07 3.19 2.98
CA MET A 76 12.33 2.54 3.30
C MET A 76 13.43 3.61 3.46
N PRO A 77 14.40 3.38 4.34
CA PRO A 77 15.62 4.17 4.37
C PRO A 77 16.31 4.11 3.00
N VAL A 78 16.95 5.19 2.61
CA VAL A 78 17.77 5.28 1.40
C VAL A 78 19.21 4.98 1.80
N GLU A 79 19.84 4.04 1.13
CA GLU A 79 21.24 3.73 1.35
C GLU A 79 22.11 4.95 1.02
N SER A 80 23.22 5.14 1.77
CA SER A 80 24.11 6.30 1.60
C SER A 80 24.69 6.41 0.18
N GLU A 81 24.99 5.27 -0.43
CA GLU A 81 25.47 5.17 -1.81
C GLU A 81 24.44 5.71 -2.82
N LEU A 82 23.15 5.42 -2.59
CA LEU A 82 22.07 5.95 -3.43
C LEU A 82 21.90 7.46 -3.26
N LEU A 83 22.17 8.00 -2.08
CA LEU A 83 22.18 9.46 -1.88
C LEU A 83 23.33 10.13 -2.62
N GLN A 84 24.52 9.49 -2.71
CA GLN A 84 25.63 9.98 -3.53
C GLN A 84 25.27 9.97 -5.02
N VAL A 85 24.64 8.89 -5.50
CA VAL A 85 24.14 8.81 -6.88
C VAL A 85 23.08 9.90 -7.14
N ALA A 86 22.18 10.16 -6.21
CA ALA A 86 21.21 11.24 -6.32
C ALA A 86 21.91 12.61 -6.41
N GLY A 87 22.94 12.85 -5.61
CA GLY A 87 23.77 14.07 -5.68
C GLY A 87 24.39 14.24 -7.06
N PHE A 88 25.01 13.17 -7.61
CA PHE A 88 25.56 13.18 -8.97
C PHE A 88 24.51 13.48 -10.05
N ILE A 89 23.33 12.87 -9.95
CA ILE A 89 22.22 13.12 -10.90
C ILE A 89 21.80 14.60 -10.83
N ARG A 90 21.65 15.15 -9.63
CA ARG A 90 21.32 16.57 -9.44
C ARG A 90 22.32 17.50 -10.13
N GLU A 91 23.61 17.30 -9.88
CA GLU A 91 24.67 18.13 -10.44
C GLU A 91 24.79 17.99 -11.96
N ARG A 92 24.65 16.78 -12.48
CA ARG A 92 24.88 16.50 -13.91
C ARG A 92 23.70 16.87 -14.78
N TYR A 93 22.48 16.75 -14.28
CA TYR A 93 21.25 16.92 -15.08
C TYR A 93 20.38 18.09 -14.62
N GLY A 94 20.80 18.85 -13.61
CA GLY A 94 20.07 20.04 -13.14
C GLY A 94 18.71 19.73 -12.49
N SER A 95 18.52 18.47 -12.02
CA SER A 95 17.31 18.11 -11.31
C SER A 95 17.33 18.59 -9.85
N THR A 96 16.18 18.63 -9.18
CA THR A 96 16.13 18.83 -7.73
C THR A 96 16.67 17.60 -7.00
N MET A 97 17.21 17.79 -5.79
CA MET A 97 17.68 16.65 -4.98
C MET A 97 16.53 15.69 -4.65
N ASN A 98 15.32 16.21 -4.44
CA ASN A 98 14.13 15.40 -4.21
C ASN A 98 13.77 14.51 -5.41
N GLU A 99 13.84 15.03 -6.64
CA GLU A 99 13.61 14.25 -7.87
C GLU A 99 14.71 13.20 -8.07
N ALA A 100 15.96 13.59 -7.84
CA ALA A 100 17.10 12.68 -7.92
C ALA A 100 16.97 11.52 -6.91
N ILE A 101 16.61 11.80 -5.66
CA ILE A 101 16.36 10.76 -4.63
C ILE A 101 15.22 9.85 -5.08
N LYS A 102 14.11 10.39 -5.59
CA LYS A 102 12.99 9.58 -6.11
C LYS A 102 13.38 8.68 -7.28
N THR A 103 14.35 9.12 -8.09
CA THR A 103 14.84 8.34 -9.23
C THR A 103 15.69 7.15 -8.79
N VAL A 104 16.53 7.33 -7.78
CA VAL A 104 17.42 6.28 -7.29
C VAL A 104 16.77 5.31 -6.31
N ILE A 105 15.70 5.73 -5.61
CA ILE A 105 14.97 4.82 -4.73
C ILE A 105 14.30 3.73 -5.58
N PRO A 106 14.62 2.44 -5.34
CA PRO A 106 13.95 1.36 -6.04
C PRO A 106 12.44 1.47 -5.81
N ILE A 107 11.68 1.67 -6.87
CA ILE A 107 10.21 1.64 -6.80
C ILE A 107 9.82 0.19 -6.49
N ARG A 108 9.86 -0.19 -5.23
CA ARG A 108 9.11 -1.36 -4.79
C ARG A 108 7.64 -0.98 -4.89
N LYS A 109 7.06 -1.14 -6.08
CA LYS A 109 5.62 -1.22 -6.19
C LYS A 109 5.23 -2.24 -5.11
N LYS A 110 4.53 -1.79 -4.04
CA LYS A 110 3.83 -2.75 -3.20
C LYS A 110 3.00 -3.55 -4.16
N VAL A 111 3.43 -4.78 -4.45
CA VAL A 111 2.60 -5.73 -5.16
C VAL A 111 1.40 -5.89 -4.23
N LYS A 112 0.32 -5.18 -4.55
CA LYS A 112 -0.93 -5.35 -3.82
C LYS A 112 -1.26 -6.82 -4.04
N SER A 113 -1.16 -7.61 -2.98
CA SER A 113 -1.66 -8.97 -3.01
C SER A 113 -3.11 -8.87 -3.49
N VAL A 114 -3.39 -9.43 -4.65
CA VAL A 114 -4.75 -9.48 -5.15
C VAL A 114 -5.43 -10.56 -4.33
N GLU A 115 -6.35 -10.17 -3.46
CA GLU A 115 -7.19 -11.14 -2.77
C GLU A 115 -8.17 -11.71 -3.80
N GLU A 116 -8.01 -12.98 -4.14
CA GLU A 116 -9.00 -13.71 -4.91
C GLU A 116 -9.97 -14.40 -3.97
N HIS A 117 -11.24 -14.31 -4.32
CA HIS A 117 -12.33 -14.91 -3.59
C HIS A 117 -12.86 -16.10 -4.39
N TRP A 118 -12.89 -17.25 -3.76
CA TRP A 118 -13.37 -18.48 -4.33
C TRP A 118 -14.68 -18.89 -3.68
N LEU A 119 -15.62 -19.33 -4.49
CA LEU A 119 -16.90 -19.89 -4.08
C LEU A 119 -16.81 -21.40 -4.16
N THR A 120 -17.08 -22.08 -3.05
CA THR A 120 -17.06 -23.54 -2.95
C THR A 120 -18.36 -24.01 -2.33
N PHE A 121 -18.90 -25.15 -2.72
CA PHE A 121 -20.03 -25.74 -2.01
C PHE A 121 -19.67 -26.05 -0.56
N ALA A 122 -20.58 -25.70 0.35
CA ALA A 122 -20.45 -25.93 1.78
C ALA A 122 -21.09 -27.26 2.23
N MET A 123 -21.74 -27.96 1.30
CA MET A 123 -22.45 -29.21 1.51
C MET A 123 -22.23 -30.20 0.36
N GLU A 124 -22.65 -31.45 0.57
CA GLU A 124 -22.54 -32.54 -0.43
C GLU A 124 -23.38 -32.25 -1.68
N LYS A 125 -22.88 -32.68 -2.85
CA LYS A 125 -23.52 -32.49 -4.15
C LYS A 125 -24.96 -32.95 -4.23
N ASN A 126 -25.30 -34.04 -3.56
CA ASN A 126 -26.65 -34.59 -3.57
C ASN A 126 -27.63 -33.61 -2.92
N LYS A 127 -27.27 -33.06 -1.76
CA LYS A 127 -28.07 -32.04 -1.07
C LYS A 127 -28.19 -30.76 -1.90
N VAL A 128 -27.11 -30.38 -2.59
CA VAL A 128 -27.15 -29.21 -3.51
C VAL A 128 -28.16 -29.43 -4.64
N LYS A 129 -28.23 -30.64 -5.21
CA LYS A 129 -29.21 -30.96 -6.27
C LYS A 129 -30.65 -30.91 -5.78
N ASP A 130 -30.92 -31.37 -4.55
CA ASP A 130 -32.26 -31.31 -3.97
C ASP A 130 -32.72 -29.87 -3.76
N ILE A 131 -31.82 -29.03 -3.21
CA ILE A 131 -32.09 -27.59 -3.02
C ILE A 131 -32.22 -26.87 -4.36
N LEU A 132 -31.44 -27.26 -5.38
CA LEU A 132 -31.56 -26.73 -6.73
C LEU A 132 -32.97 -27.00 -7.29
N GLY A 133 -33.53 -28.21 -7.07
CA GLY A 133 -34.91 -28.54 -7.43
C GLY A 133 -35.94 -27.63 -6.74
N GLU A 134 -35.73 -27.34 -5.45
CA GLU A 134 -36.58 -26.41 -4.73
C GLU A 134 -36.48 -24.97 -5.26
N TYR A 135 -35.27 -24.48 -5.53
CA TYR A 135 -35.04 -23.14 -6.06
C TYR A 135 -35.64 -22.97 -7.46
N LYS A 136 -35.63 -24.01 -8.31
CA LYS A 136 -36.33 -24.00 -9.60
C LYS A 136 -37.83 -23.83 -9.42
N ARG A 137 -38.44 -24.57 -8.48
CA ARG A 137 -39.87 -24.44 -8.16
C ARG A 137 -40.23 -23.03 -7.64
N ARG A 138 -39.35 -22.44 -6.80
CA ARG A 138 -39.53 -21.10 -6.26
C ARG A 138 -39.12 -19.98 -7.23
N ARG A 139 -38.67 -20.31 -8.45
CA ARG A 139 -38.23 -19.35 -9.50
C ARG A 139 -37.08 -18.43 -9.06
N TYR A 140 -36.16 -18.91 -8.24
CA TYR A 140 -34.94 -18.16 -7.88
C TYR A 140 -33.88 -18.22 -8.97
N ALA A 141 -34.20 -17.67 -10.16
CA ALA A 141 -33.45 -17.86 -11.40
C ALA A 141 -31.94 -17.52 -11.27
N ALA A 142 -31.58 -16.47 -10.52
CA ALA A 142 -30.18 -16.08 -10.35
C ALA A 142 -29.38 -17.06 -9.46
N LYS A 143 -29.98 -17.59 -8.38
CA LYS A 143 -29.37 -18.62 -7.53
C LYS A 143 -29.24 -19.94 -8.29
N VAL A 144 -30.27 -20.33 -9.03
CA VAL A 144 -30.27 -21.53 -9.89
C VAL A 144 -29.13 -21.47 -10.89
N ARG A 145 -29.01 -20.38 -11.64
CA ARG A 145 -27.94 -20.19 -12.64
C ARG A 145 -26.55 -20.34 -12.05
N LEU A 146 -26.30 -19.76 -10.86
CA LEU A 146 -25.01 -19.85 -10.21
C LEU A 146 -24.70 -21.28 -9.74
N ILE A 147 -25.66 -21.97 -9.11
CA ILE A 147 -25.48 -23.35 -8.65
C ILE A 147 -25.24 -24.30 -9.83
N GLU A 148 -26.02 -24.17 -10.91
CA GLU A 148 -25.81 -24.99 -12.12
C GLU A 148 -24.44 -24.74 -12.74
N GLY A 149 -23.99 -23.46 -12.78
CA GLY A 149 -22.67 -23.11 -13.25
C GLY A 149 -21.55 -23.71 -12.40
N MET A 150 -21.69 -23.67 -11.07
CA MET A 150 -20.73 -24.29 -10.17
C MET A 150 -20.69 -25.81 -10.34
N LEU A 151 -21.83 -26.47 -10.47
CA LEU A 151 -21.88 -27.92 -10.71
C LEU A 151 -21.21 -28.32 -12.03
N ALA A 152 -21.28 -27.47 -13.05
CA ALA A 152 -20.67 -27.71 -14.36
C ALA A 152 -19.15 -27.46 -14.37
N GLU A 153 -18.64 -26.53 -13.58
CA GLU A 153 -17.22 -26.12 -13.56
C GLU A 153 -16.37 -26.81 -12.47
N GLY A 154 -16.95 -27.74 -11.67
CA GLY A 154 -16.17 -28.55 -10.73
C GLY A 154 -16.20 -28.10 -9.27
N ASP A 155 -17.31 -27.53 -8.80
CA ASP A 155 -17.64 -27.22 -7.40
C ASP A 155 -16.94 -25.99 -6.80
N VAL A 156 -15.91 -25.47 -7.48
CA VAL A 156 -15.13 -24.30 -7.05
C VAL A 156 -15.03 -23.31 -8.20
N ILE A 157 -15.50 -22.10 -8.01
CA ILE A 157 -15.36 -21.05 -9.02
C ILE A 157 -14.83 -19.75 -8.41
N ASN A 158 -14.09 -18.98 -9.20
CA ASN A 158 -13.68 -17.66 -8.81
C ASN A 158 -14.88 -16.70 -8.76
N ARG A 159 -14.94 -15.83 -7.76
CA ARG A 159 -16.03 -14.85 -7.62
C ARG A 159 -16.19 -13.95 -8.86
N ARG A 160 -15.10 -13.63 -9.56
CA ARG A 160 -15.17 -12.86 -10.80
C ARG A 160 -15.91 -13.63 -11.88
N THR A 161 -15.65 -14.93 -12.01
CA THR A 161 -16.36 -15.82 -12.94
C THR A 161 -17.84 -15.88 -12.57
N ALA A 162 -18.19 -16.01 -11.29
CA ALA A 162 -19.57 -15.99 -10.82
C ALA A 162 -20.30 -14.71 -11.25
N ILE A 163 -19.67 -13.55 -11.15
CA ILE A 163 -20.26 -12.27 -11.54
C ILE A 163 -20.33 -12.12 -13.06
N GLN A 164 -19.26 -12.40 -13.78
CA GLN A 164 -19.16 -12.14 -15.23
C GLN A 164 -19.94 -13.15 -16.05
N LYS A 165 -19.77 -14.44 -15.78
CA LYS A 165 -20.36 -15.52 -16.57
C LYS A 165 -21.78 -15.84 -16.13
N TYR A 166 -22.02 -15.94 -14.81
CA TYR A 166 -23.31 -16.34 -14.28
C TYR A 166 -24.18 -15.18 -13.81
N LYS A 167 -23.72 -13.93 -13.97
CA LYS A 167 -24.43 -12.70 -13.59
C LYS A 167 -24.89 -12.71 -12.11
N ALA A 168 -24.11 -13.38 -11.24
CA ALA A 168 -24.40 -13.45 -9.83
C ALA A 168 -23.92 -12.17 -9.14
N ASN A 169 -24.83 -11.30 -8.75
CA ASN A 169 -24.50 -10.12 -7.98
C ASN A 169 -24.17 -10.49 -6.51
N LYS A 170 -23.69 -9.49 -5.73
CA LYS A 170 -23.33 -9.68 -4.32
C LYS A 170 -24.49 -10.28 -3.52
N ALA A 171 -25.72 -9.82 -3.69
CA ALA A 171 -26.88 -10.28 -2.95
C ALA A 171 -27.20 -11.78 -3.21
N VAL A 172 -26.99 -12.27 -4.43
CA VAL A 172 -27.16 -13.69 -4.77
C VAL A 172 -26.13 -14.55 -4.06
N ILE A 173 -24.86 -14.11 -4.06
CA ILE A 173 -23.77 -14.83 -3.39
C ILE A 173 -24.01 -14.85 -1.88
N ASP A 174 -24.25 -13.68 -1.27
CA ASP A 174 -24.51 -13.55 0.17
C ASP A 174 -25.74 -14.38 0.59
N GLY A 175 -26.77 -14.43 -0.26
CA GLY A 175 -27.93 -15.27 -0.04
C GLY A 175 -27.61 -16.77 -0.01
N LEU A 176 -26.77 -17.26 -0.94
CA LEU A 176 -26.35 -18.66 -0.96
C LEU A 176 -25.43 -19.00 0.22
N VAL A 177 -24.62 -18.03 0.68
CA VAL A 177 -23.82 -18.20 1.88
C VAL A 177 -24.70 -18.27 3.13
N LYS A 178 -25.71 -17.39 3.25
CA LYS A 178 -26.69 -17.41 4.33
C LYS A 178 -27.49 -18.72 4.38
N ASP A 179 -27.84 -19.25 3.21
CA ASP A 179 -28.56 -20.52 3.09
C ASP A 179 -27.63 -21.74 3.36
N GLY A 180 -26.32 -21.52 3.63
CA GLY A 180 -25.36 -22.58 3.92
C GLY A 180 -24.97 -23.45 2.72
N ILE A 181 -25.28 -23.03 1.50
CA ILE A 181 -25.01 -23.80 0.27
C ILE A 181 -23.61 -23.56 -0.26
N VAL A 182 -23.13 -22.30 -0.12
CA VAL A 182 -21.82 -21.86 -0.62
C VAL A 182 -21.02 -21.23 0.52
N ARG A 183 -19.72 -21.46 0.53
CA ARG A 183 -18.76 -20.73 1.37
C ARG A 183 -17.81 -19.93 0.49
N VAL A 184 -17.37 -18.79 1.02
CA VAL A 184 -16.39 -17.92 0.37
C VAL A 184 -15.05 -18.08 1.06
N SER A 185 -14.04 -18.54 0.34
CA SER A 185 -12.65 -18.56 0.79
C SER A 185 -11.87 -17.39 0.16
N LYS A 186 -10.86 -16.91 0.88
CA LYS A 186 -9.96 -15.85 0.40
C LYS A 186 -8.58 -16.47 0.20
N GLU A 187 -8.01 -16.26 -0.97
CA GLU A 187 -6.65 -16.66 -1.30
C GLU A 187 -5.84 -15.41 -1.67
N ARG A 188 -4.67 -15.26 -1.07
CA ARG A 188 -3.75 -14.17 -1.41
C ARG A 188 -2.81 -14.64 -2.51
N ILE A 189 -2.99 -14.11 -3.69
CA ILE A 189 -2.10 -14.37 -4.82
C ILE A 189 -1.10 -13.23 -4.93
N TYR A 190 0.18 -13.56 -4.79
CA TYR A 190 1.28 -12.65 -5.11
C TYR A 190 1.56 -12.77 -6.61
N ARG A 191 1.33 -11.69 -7.36
CA ARG A 191 1.80 -11.67 -8.76
C ARG A 191 3.33 -11.77 -8.74
N LYS A 192 3.85 -12.87 -9.30
CA LYS A 192 5.27 -12.92 -9.66
C LYS A 192 5.50 -11.84 -10.74
N ALA A 193 6.51 -10.98 -10.50
CA ALA A 193 6.97 -10.02 -11.49
C ALA A 193 7.56 -10.74 -12.69
#